data_40cfbc87c5be3789bd3cec62a2f25cdf
#
_entry.id   40cfbc87c5be3789bd3cec62a2f25cdf
#
_cell.length_a   1.000
_cell.length_b   1.000
_cell.length_c   1.000
_cell.angle_alpha   90.00
_cell.angle_beta   90.00
_cell.angle_gamma   90.00
#
_symmetry.space_group_name_H-M   'P 1'
#
loop_
_entity.id
_entity.type
_entity.pdbx_description
1 polymer ?
#
loop_
_entity_poly.entity_id
_entity_poly.type
_entity_poly.pdbx_seq_one_letter_code
_entity_poly.pdbx_strand_id
1 'polypeptide(L)'
;IKLIKKINSEVNLHFMHTVKSKESISSAYFAYNVRSFSLDNKDELRKILAATNQAKDLKLFVRIAISNEHAEIDLSRKFGAHPSEALGLVRLCKEHSKKLGISFHVGSQCMHKISFSKGLKEVENIIRKTKIIPDTINIGGGFPAIYPDLKPEPLINYMEEIKKGIRNLKLNKMPEIICEPGRAIVAESGSTIVKVILRKKQNLYLNDGTYGSLFDAGVPNFILPTKMITDGRVQSKKLTSFSLFGPTCDSLDYMKGPFLLPNNIKEGDYIELGQLGAYGLTFRTNFNGFYSNEIFEVKDKPIMSLYEESNEKVDSLVA
;
A
#
# COMPACT_ATOMS: atom_id res chain seq x y z
N ILE A 1 -9.42 -10.26 8.19
CA ILE A 1 -10.20 -11.48 7.91
C ILE A 1 -11.56 -11.37 8.60
N LYS A 2 -11.61 -11.36 9.96
CA LYS A 2 -12.86 -11.31 10.73
C LYS A 2 -13.82 -10.21 10.29
N LEU A 3 -13.31 -8.96 10.17
CA LEU A 3 -14.12 -7.80 9.75
C LEU A 3 -14.70 -7.98 8.34
N ILE A 4 -13.87 -8.40 7.38
CA ILE A 4 -14.32 -8.60 5.99
C ILE A 4 -15.37 -9.70 5.90
N LYS A 5 -15.17 -10.82 6.60
CA LYS A 5 -16.17 -11.90 6.65
C LYS A 5 -17.47 -11.50 7.33
N LYS A 6 -17.43 -10.52 8.25
CA LYS A 6 -18.64 -9.93 8.83
C LYS A 6 -19.41 -9.05 7.83
N ILE A 7 -18.68 -8.33 6.95
CA ILE A 7 -19.27 -7.47 5.91
C ILE A 7 -19.80 -8.31 4.74
N ASN A 8 -19.00 -9.30 4.30
CA ASN A 8 -19.34 -10.20 3.21
C ASN A 8 -18.79 -11.61 3.50
N SER A 9 -19.67 -12.54 3.85
CA SER A 9 -19.31 -13.94 4.18
C SER A 9 -18.75 -14.71 2.99
N GLU A 10 -19.21 -14.41 1.77
CA GLU A 10 -18.90 -15.17 0.55
C GLU A 10 -17.58 -14.77 -0.10
N VAL A 11 -16.95 -13.68 0.36
CA VAL A 11 -15.71 -13.22 -0.25
C VAL A 11 -14.57 -14.23 -0.07
N ASN A 12 -13.81 -14.47 -1.14
CA ASN A 12 -12.59 -15.25 -1.09
C ASN A 12 -11.46 -14.42 -0.48
N LEU A 13 -10.88 -14.90 0.61
CA LEU A 13 -9.81 -14.21 1.32
C LEU A 13 -8.47 -14.90 1.10
N HIS A 14 -7.43 -14.10 0.91
CA HIS A 14 -6.05 -14.52 0.80
C HIS A 14 -5.24 -13.97 1.98
N PHE A 15 -4.55 -14.82 2.74
CA PHE A 15 -3.69 -14.39 3.83
C PHE A 15 -2.26 -14.19 3.31
N MET A 16 -2.01 -13.01 2.74
CA MET A 16 -0.78 -12.73 1.99
C MET A 16 0.39 -12.23 2.84
N HIS A 17 0.23 -12.04 4.15
CA HIS A 17 1.35 -11.78 5.05
C HIS A 17 2.23 -13.03 5.15
N THR A 18 3.54 -12.89 4.91
CA THR A 18 4.46 -14.03 4.78
C THR A 18 4.81 -14.70 6.10
N VAL A 19 4.74 -13.99 7.22
CA VAL A 19 5.04 -14.53 8.57
C VAL A 19 3.80 -14.40 9.45
N LYS A 20 3.27 -15.54 9.92
CA LYS A 20 2.02 -15.60 10.66
C LYS A 20 2.15 -16.45 11.92
N SER A 21 1.41 -16.16 12.98
CA SER A 21 1.33 -17.07 14.14
C SER A 21 0.53 -18.33 13.78
N LYS A 22 0.78 -19.44 14.49
CA LYS A 22 0.03 -20.69 14.31
C LYS A 22 -1.46 -20.49 14.56
N GLU A 23 -1.80 -19.74 15.59
CA GLU A 23 -3.17 -19.41 15.98
C GLU A 23 -3.89 -18.64 14.87
N SER A 24 -3.20 -17.66 14.27
CA SER A 24 -3.75 -16.87 13.16
C SER A 24 -3.99 -17.74 11.92
N ILE A 25 -3.08 -18.66 11.60
CA ILE A 25 -3.23 -19.60 10.48
C ILE A 25 -4.41 -20.53 10.74
N SER A 26 -4.45 -21.16 11.91
CA SER A 26 -5.51 -22.10 12.31
C SER A 26 -6.89 -21.40 12.30
N SER A 27 -6.99 -20.24 12.91
CA SER A 27 -8.23 -19.44 12.91
C SER A 27 -8.66 -19.07 11.49
N ALA A 28 -7.73 -18.59 10.65
CA ALA A 28 -8.04 -18.24 9.25
C ALA A 28 -8.58 -19.46 8.48
N TYR A 29 -7.95 -20.62 8.63
CA TYR A 29 -8.32 -21.84 7.92
C TYR A 29 -9.65 -22.43 8.43
N PHE A 30 -9.77 -22.70 9.73
CA PHE A 30 -10.92 -23.41 10.30
C PHE A 30 -12.15 -22.53 10.54
N ALA A 31 -11.94 -21.29 11.03
CA ALA A 31 -13.05 -20.41 11.38
C ALA A 31 -13.52 -19.51 10.23
N TYR A 32 -12.62 -19.14 9.31
CA TYR A 32 -12.92 -18.17 8.24
C TYR A 32 -12.80 -18.73 6.83
N ASN A 33 -12.60 -20.04 6.68
CA ASN A 33 -12.51 -20.72 5.39
C ASN A 33 -11.44 -20.16 4.44
N VAL A 34 -10.35 -19.61 4.98
CA VAL A 34 -9.21 -19.15 4.18
C VAL A 34 -8.41 -20.37 3.72
N ARG A 35 -8.14 -20.46 2.42
CA ARG A 35 -7.35 -21.55 1.81
C ARG A 35 -6.05 -21.05 1.22
N SER A 36 -5.89 -19.75 1.06
CA SER A 36 -4.75 -19.13 0.41
C SER A 36 -3.81 -18.50 1.44
N PHE A 37 -2.54 -18.95 1.45
CA PHE A 37 -1.52 -18.48 2.39
C PHE A 37 -0.23 -18.16 1.64
N SER A 38 0.39 -17.02 1.94
CA SER A 38 1.70 -16.65 1.43
C SER A 38 2.81 -17.05 2.41
N LEU A 39 3.97 -17.36 1.86
CA LEU A 39 5.17 -17.71 2.61
C LEU A 39 6.43 -17.40 1.80
N ASP A 40 7.58 -17.27 2.46
CA ASP A 40 8.86 -17.00 1.83
C ASP A 40 10.02 -17.88 2.35
N ASN A 41 9.72 -18.84 3.22
CA ASN A 41 10.70 -19.81 3.73
C ASN A 41 10.06 -21.15 4.11
N LYS A 42 10.92 -22.16 4.33
CA LYS A 42 10.51 -23.54 4.63
C LYS A 42 9.86 -23.68 6.00
N ASP A 43 10.26 -22.89 6.98
CA ASP A 43 9.72 -23.00 8.34
C ASP A 43 8.30 -22.46 8.41
N GLU A 44 7.99 -21.41 7.63
CA GLU A 44 6.61 -20.94 7.48
C GLU A 44 5.74 -21.99 6.78
N LEU A 45 6.26 -22.71 5.76
CA LEU A 45 5.55 -23.81 5.13
C LEU A 45 5.22 -24.91 6.15
N ARG A 46 6.21 -25.34 6.94
CA ARG A 46 6.00 -26.34 8.00
C ARG A 46 4.95 -25.89 9.00
N LYS A 47 5.00 -24.62 9.37
CA LYS A 47 4.03 -24.02 10.30
C LYS A 47 2.61 -23.97 9.73
N ILE A 48 2.44 -23.59 8.46
CA ILE A 48 1.14 -23.59 7.78
C ILE A 48 0.58 -25.03 7.75
N LEU A 49 1.38 -26.01 7.33
CA LEU A 49 0.94 -27.40 7.25
C LEU A 49 0.53 -27.93 8.64
N ALA A 50 1.32 -27.66 9.67
CA ALA A 50 1.01 -28.09 11.04
C ALA A 50 -0.27 -27.41 11.56
N ALA A 51 -0.43 -26.10 11.35
CA ALA A 51 -1.57 -25.31 11.84
C ALA A 51 -2.88 -25.59 11.10
N THR A 52 -2.82 -26.24 9.93
CA THR A 52 -3.99 -26.66 9.13
C THR A 52 -4.23 -28.18 9.15
N ASN A 53 -3.57 -28.92 10.05
CA ASN A 53 -3.65 -30.37 10.14
C ASN A 53 -3.30 -31.08 8.81
N GLN A 54 -2.21 -30.63 8.14
CA GLN A 54 -1.75 -31.18 6.86
C GLN A 54 -2.81 -31.14 5.74
N ALA A 55 -3.58 -30.04 5.72
CA ALA A 55 -4.66 -29.85 4.75
C ALA A 55 -4.19 -30.01 3.31
N LYS A 56 -5.00 -30.66 2.46
CA LYS A 56 -4.70 -30.92 1.05
C LYS A 56 -5.36 -29.94 0.08
N ASP A 57 -6.17 -29.03 0.57
CA ASP A 57 -6.94 -28.06 -0.22
C ASP A 57 -6.30 -26.64 -0.24
N LEU A 58 -5.05 -26.53 0.24
CA LEU A 58 -4.33 -25.26 0.33
C LEU A 58 -3.97 -24.69 -1.05
N LYS A 59 -4.03 -23.37 -1.16
CA LYS A 59 -3.38 -22.55 -2.21
C LYS A 59 -2.18 -21.85 -1.56
N LEU A 60 -0.97 -22.24 -1.91
CA LEU A 60 0.25 -21.70 -1.33
C LEU A 60 0.92 -20.72 -2.30
N PHE A 61 1.18 -19.51 -1.82
CA PHE A 61 1.89 -18.48 -2.56
C PHE A 61 3.33 -18.36 -2.07
N VAL A 62 4.29 -18.65 -2.95
CA VAL A 62 5.69 -18.33 -2.68
C VAL A 62 5.93 -16.87 -3.02
N ARG A 63 6.19 -16.04 -2.00
CA ARG A 63 6.60 -14.67 -2.20
C ARG A 63 8.09 -14.62 -2.49
N ILE A 64 8.47 -14.05 -3.63
CA ILE A 64 9.85 -13.86 -4.05
C ILE A 64 10.32 -12.43 -3.76
N ALA A 65 11.57 -12.27 -3.39
CA ALA A 65 12.20 -10.97 -3.21
C ALA A 65 12.48 -10.33 -4.57
N ILE A 66 12.04 -9.08 -4.74
CA ILE A 66 12.34 -8.26 -5.90
C ILE A 66 13.02 -6.99 -5.40
N SER A 67 14.26 -6.77 -5.81
CA SER A 67 14.95 -5.50 -5.58
C SER A 67 14.32 -4.41 -6.45
N ASN A 68 13.97 -3.28 -5.87
CA ASN A 68 13.40 -2.16 -6.60
C ASN A 68 13.88 -0.82 -6.04
N GLU A 69 14.74 -0.16 -6.79
CA GLU A 69 15.25 1.18 -6.51
C GLU A 69 14.28 2.31 -6.87
N HIS A 70 13.12 1.97 -7.46
CA HIS A 70 12.11 2.92 -7.94
C HIS A 70 10.90 3.04 -7.00
N ALA A 71 10.93 2.40 -5.85
CA ALA A 71 9.90 2.54 -4.83
C ALA A 71 10.36 3.53 -3.75
N GLU A 72 9.47 4.41 -3.32
CA GLU A 72 9.75 5.33 -2.20
C GLU A 72 9.99 4.56 -0.89
N ILE A 73 9.33 3.39 -0.75
CA ILE A 73 9.51 2.51 0.40
C ILE A 73 9.85 1.11 -0.09
N ASP A 74 11.13 0.71 0.06
CA ASP A 74 11.59 -0.64 -0.26
C ASP A 74 11.10 -1.65 0.81
N LEU A 75 10.45 -2.71 0.36
CA LEU A 75 9.95 -3.80 1.20
C LEU A 75 10.73 -5.11 1.02
N SER A 76 11.76 -5.13 0.17
CA SER A 76 12.51 -6.36 -0.17
C SER A 76 13.42 -6.86 0.96
N ARG A 77 13.80 -5.97 1.88
CA ARG A 77 14.67 -6.31 3.01
C ARG A 77 14.00 -7.17 4.08
N LYS A 78 12.67 -7.13 4.16
CA LYS A 78 11.91 -7.79 5.23
C LYS A 78 11.28 -9.10 4.75
N PHE A 79 10.80 -9.17 3.53
CA PHE A 79 10.02 -10.28 3.02
C PHE A 79 10.39 -10.67 1.59
N GLY A 80 10.22 -11.96 1.31
CA GLY A 80 10.43 -12.57 0.01
C GLY A 80 11.60 -13.55 0.03
N ALA A 81 11.40 -14.74 -0.54
CA ALA A 81 12.44 -15.73 -0.70
C ALA A 81 13.53 -15.22 -1.64
N HIS A 82 14.79 -15.37 -1.23
CA HIS A 82 15.93 -15.06 -2.10
C HIS A 82 15.92 -15.97 -3.34
N PRO A 83 16.36 -15.51 -4.52
CA PRO A 83 16.34 -16.32 -5.76
C PRO A 83 16.96 -17.71 -5.64
N SER A 84 17.99 -17.88 -4.82
CA SER A 84 18.64 -19.18 -4.56
C SER A 84 17.74 -20.17 -3.83
N GLU A 85 16.85 -19.70 -2.97
CA GLU A 85 15.94 -20.50 -2.14
C GLU A 85 14.57 -20.70 -2.78
N ALA A 86 14.14 -19.72 -3.58
CA ALA A 86 12.82 -19.69 -4.19
C ALA A 86 12.53 -20.95 -5.04
N LEU A 87 13.52 -21.46 -5.78
CA LEU A 87 13.35 -22.64 -6.63
C LEU A 87 12.98 -23.89 -5.83
N GLY A 88 13.70 -24.13 -4.72
CA GLY A 88 13.43 -25.23 -3.82
C GLY A 88 12.06 -25.07 -3.10
N LEU A 89 11.76 -23.86 -2.69
CA LEU A 89 10.49 -23.55 -2.01
C LEU A 89 9.29 -23.73 -2.94
N VAL A 90 9.39 -23.31 -4.20
CA VAL A 90 8.33 -23.51 -5.23
C VAL A 90 8.04 -25.01 -5.43
N ARG A 91 9.09 -25.85 -5.52
CA ARG A 91 8.91 -27.32 -5.63
C ARG A 91 8.18 -27.88 -4.41
N LEU A 92 8.65 -27.55 -3.20
CA LEU A 92 8.03 -28.00 -1.95
C LEU A 92 6.57 -27.53 -1.84
N CYS A 93 6.27 -26.28 -2.15
CA CYS A 93 4.90 -25.78 -2.12
C CYS A 93 4.01 -26.50 -3.14
N LYS A 94 4.53 -26.84 -4.33
CA LYS A 94 3.77 -27.63 -5.32
C LYS A 94 3.39 -29.01 -4.82
N GLU A 95 4.27 -29.67 -4.07
CA GLU A 95 4.03 -31.00 -3.47
C GLU A 95 2.96 -30.95 -2.37
N HIS A 96 2.89 -29.85 -1.63
CA HIS A 96 2.04 -29.71 -0.44
C HIS A 96 0.77 -28.87 -0.66
N SER A 97 0.49 -28.42 -1.88
CA SER A 97 -0.69 -27.58 -2.17
C SER A 97 -1.56 -28.13 -3.27
N LYS A 98 -2.86 -27.86 -3.21
CA LYS A 98 -3.80 -28.09 -4.29
C LYS A 98 -3.55 -27.12 -5.46
N LYS A 99 -3.19 -25.87 -5.13
CA LYS A 99 -2.85 -24.81 -6.10
C LYS A 99 -1.58 -24.09 -5.65
N LEU A 100 -0.72 -23.79 -6.60
CA LEU A 100 0.50 -23.03 -6.38
C LEU A 100 0.33 -21.61 -6.91
N GLY A 101 0.71 -20.63 -6.12
CA GLY A 101 0.90 -19.24 -6.55
C GLY A 101 2.36 -18.81 -6.43
N ILE A 102 2.76 -17.85 -7.25
CA ILE A 102 3.99 -17.08 -7.06
C ILE A 102 3.58 -15.62 -6.89
N SER A 103 4.14 -14.95 -5.89
CA SER A 103 3.85 -13.55 -5.62
C SER A 103 5.14 -12.73 -5.49
N PHE A 104 5.05 -11.45 -5.79
CA PHE A 104 6.09 -10.48 -5.51
C PHE A 104 5.47 -9.13 -5.11
N HIS A 105 6.28 -8.20 -4.65
CA HIS A 105 5.84 -6.84 -4.35
C HIS A 105 6.97 -5.87 -4.72
N VAL A 106 6.66 -4.86 -5.51
CA VAL A 106 7.65 -3.91 -6.05
C VAL A 106 8.01 -2.76 -5.09
N GLY A 107 7.59 -2.81 -3.83
CA GLY A 107 7.72 -1.70 -2.88
C GLY A 107 6.50 -0.78 -2.89
N SER A 108 6.36 0.11 -1.88
CA SER A 108 5.24 1.05 -1.82
C SER A 108 5.57 2.32 -2.60
N GLN A 109 4.56 2.93 -3.24
CA GLN A 109 4.71 4.13 -4.08
C GLN A 109 5.76 3.91 -5.18
N CYS A 110 5.56 2.89 -6.02
CA CYS A 110 6.46 2.56 -7.10
C CYS A 110 6.26 3.52 -8.28
N MET A 111 7.20 4.44 -8.48
CA MET A 111 7.09 5.51 -9.48
C MET A 111 7.33 5.04 -10.92
N HIS A 112 7.92 3.85 -11.13
CA HIS A 112 8.26 3.35 -12.46
C HIS A 112 7.60 2.02 -12.77
N LYS A 113 6.72 2.00 -13.77
CA LYS A 113 5.98 0.80 -14.24
C LYS A 113 6.87 -0.38 -14.60
N ILE A 114 8.13 -0.14 -15.05
CA ILE A 114 9.07 -1.19 -15.44
C ILE A 114 9.39 -2.18 -14.30
N SER A 115 9.20 -1.78 -13.05
CA SER A 115 9.44 -2.62 -11.88
C SER A 115 8.53 -3.85 -11.87
N PHE A 116 7.31 -3.74 -12.37
CA PHE A 116 6.39 -4.88 -12.51
C PHE A 116 6.88 -5.87 -13.58
N SER A 117 7.42 -5.39 -14.71
CA SER A 117 8.04 -6.24 -15.72
C SER A 117 9.29 -6.93 -15.21
N LYS A 118 10.12 -6.28 -14.38
CA LYS A 118 11.25 -6.91 -13.70
C LYS A 118 10.76 -8.05 -12.79
N GLY A 119 9.72 -7.84 -12.01
CA GLY A 119 9.12 -8.88 -11.16
C GLY A 119 8.58 -10.07 -11.98
N LEU A 120 7.88 -9.81 -13.08
CA LEU A 120 7.39 -10.86 -13.98
C LEU A 120 8.53 -11.64 -14.64
N LYS A 121 9.66 -11.00 -14.94
CA LYS A 121 10.86 -11.68 -15.46
C LYS A 121 11.46 -12.64 -14.44
N GLU A 122 11.46 -12.31 -13.17
CA GLU A 122 11.89 -13.25 -12.12
C GLU A 122 10.92 -14.44 -12.00
N VAL A 123 9.63 -14.22 -12.13
CA VAL A 123 8.64 -15.32 -12.21
C VAL A 123 8.93 -16.21 -13.43
N GLU A 124 9.22 -15.63 -14.59
CA GLU A 124 9.64 -16.38 -15.80
C GLU A 124 10.87 -17.24 -15.54
N ASN A 125 11.92 -16.67 -14.89
CA ASN A 125 13.12 -17.38 -14.53
C ASN A 125 12.85 -18.61 -13.63
N ILE A 126 11.93 -18.45 -12.65
CA ILE A 126 11.53 -19.54 -11.77
C ILE A 126 10.81 -20.64 -12.57
N ILE A 127 9.84 -20.29 -13.40
CA ILE A 127 9.10 -21.22 -14.25
C ILE A 127 10.06 -21.99 -15.15
N ARG A 128 10.99 -21.30 -15.80
CA ARG A 128 11.97 -21.91 -16.70
C ARG A 128 12.90 -22.90 -15.99
N LYS A 129 13.36 -22.57 -14.76
CA LYS A 129 14.29 -23.40 -13.99
C LYS A 129 13.61 -24.57 -13.27
N THR A 130 12.38 -24.37 -12.80
CA THR A 130 11.62 -25.40 -12.09
C THR A 130 10.81 -26.29 -13.02
N LYS A 131 10.45 -25.80 -14.22
CA LYS A 131 9.48 -26.39 -15.15
C LYS A 131 8.06 -26.47 -14.55
N ILE A 132 7.80 -25.69 -13.50
CA ILE A 132 6.49 -25.63 -12.81
C ILE A 132 5.81 -24.32 -13.22
N ILE A 133 4.65 -24.43 -13.85
CA ILE A 133 3.77 -23.28 -14.13
C ILE A 133 2.85 -23.12 -12.92
N PRO A 134 2.84 -21.95 -12.26
CA PRO A 134 1.92 -21.70 -11.14
C PRO A 134 0.47 -21.61 -11.63
N ASP A 135 -0.49 -21.89 -10.75
CA ASP A 135 -1.92 -21.69 -11.03
C ASP A 135 -2.29 -20.19 -10.99
N THR A 136 -1.53 -19.40 -10.22
CA THR A 136 -1.77 -17.95 -10.03
C THR A 136 -0.44 -17.20 -9.94
N ILE A 137 -0.35 -16.04 -10.56
CA ILE A 137 0.71 -15.05 -10.34
C ILE A 137 0.07 -13.84 -9.67
N ASN A 138 0.58 -13.49 -8.49
CA ASN A 138 0.20 -12.29 -7.77
C ASN A 138 1.31 -11.25 -7.95
N ILE A 139 1.02 -10.21 -8.70
CA ILE A 139 1.97 -9.12 -8.99
C ILE A 139 2.13 -8.13 -7.82
N GLY A 140 1.44 -8.39 -6.71
CA GLY A 140 1.52 -7.58 -5.49
C GLY A 140 0.88 -6.21 -5.60
N GLY A 141 1.30 -5.36 -4.69
CA GLY A 141 0.92 -3.95 -4.63
C GLY A 141 2.05 -3.03 -5.09
N GLY A 142 2.02 -1.81 -4.60
CA GLY A 142 3.00 -0.78 -4.92
C GLY A 142 2.52 0.24 -5.95
N PHE A 143 1.31 0.08 -6.47
CA PHE A 143 0.69 1.06 -7.37
C PHE A 143 0.64 2.43 -6.68
N PRO A 144 1.14 3.48 -7.35
CA PRO A 144 1.32 4.78 -6.71
C PRO A 144 0.04 5.60 -6.67
N ALA A 145 -0.01 6.54 -5.73
CA ALA A 145 -0.90 7.68 -5.73
C ALA A 145 -0.13 8.96 -6.10
N ILE A 146 -0.85 10.03 -6.41
CA ILE A 146 -0.25 11.32 -6.74
C ILE A 146 0.00 12.14 -5.47
N TYR A 147 1.16 12.79 -5.41
CA TYR A 147 1.54 13.76 -4.38
C TYR A 147 2.15 15.00 -5.04
N PRO A 148 2.25 16.15 -4.37
CA PRO A 148 2.78 17.38 -4.96
C PRO A 148 4.16 17.25 -5.64
N ASP A 149 5.03 16.42 -5.07
CA ASP A 149 6.40 16.14 -5.55
C ASP A 149 6.55 14.76 -6.23
N LEU A 150 5.54 13.90 -6.17
CA LEU A 150 5.54 12.56 -6.72
C LEU A 150 4.38 12.41 -7.73
N LYS A 151 4.69 12.61 -9.01
CA LYS A 151 3.72 12.53 -10.10
C LYS A 151 3.97 11.27 -10.93
N PRO A 152 3.31 10.15 -10.59
CA PRO A 152 3.43 8.93 -11.37
C PRO A 152 2.76 9.06 -12.74
N GLU A 153 3.10 8.14 -13.65
CA GLU A 153 2.32 7.97 -14.87
C GLU A 153 0.87 7.53 -14.53
N PRO A 154 -0.11 7.75 -15.42
CA PRO A 154 -1.45 7.20 -15.28
C PRO A 154 -1.44 5.70 -15.05
N LEU A 155 -2.33 5.18 -14.20
CA LEU A 155 -2.36 3.75 -13.84
C LEU A 155 -2.55 2.82 -15.05
N ILE A 156 -3.20 3.30 -16.12
CA ILE A 156 -3.35 2.54 -17.36
C ILE A 156 -1.99 2.13 -17.95
N ASN A 157 -0.98 3.01 -17.85
CA ASN A 157 0.37 2.71 -18.34
C ASN A 157 1.04 1.58 -17.55
N TYR A 158 0.76 1.49 -16.25
CA TYR A 158 1.21 0.37 -15.41
C TYR A 158 0.53 -0.93 -15.86
N MET A 159 -0.78 -0.90 -16.12
CA MET A 159 -1.53 -2.06 -16.58
C MET A 159 -1.06 -2.54 -17.95
N GLU A 160 -0.75 -1.64 -18.86
CA GLU A 160 -0.20 -1.97 -20.18
C GLU A 160 1.16 -2.65 -20.09
N GLU A 161 2.06 -2.13 -19.23
CA GLU A 161 3.38 -2.73 -19.01
C GLU A 161 3.26 -4.12 -18.36
N ILE A 162 2.35 -4.29 -17.40
CA ILE A 162 2.05 -5.58 -16.78
C ILE A 162 1.52 -6.56 -17.82
N LYS A 163 0.53 -6.17 -18.64
CA LYS A 163 -0.01 -7.00 -19.73
C LYS A 163 1.07 -7.42 -20.72
N LYS A 164 2.00 -6.52 -21.05
CA LYS A 164 3.17 -6.82 -21.90
C LYS A 164 4.08 -7.85 -21.24
N GLY A 165 4.42 -7.67 -19.96
CA GLY A 165 5.22 -8.63 -19.18
C GLY A 165 4.57 -10.02 -19.12
N ILE A 166 3.25 -10.08 -18.91
CA ILE A 166 2.48 -11.33 -18.92
C ILE A 166 2.55 -12.02 -20.28
N ARG A 167 2.32 -11.29 -21.39
CA ARG A 167 2.43 -11.87 -22.74
C ARG A 167 3.82 -12.44 -23.02
N ASN A 168 4.87 -11.81 -22.47
CA ASN A 168 6.25 -12.26 -22.66
C ASN A 168 6.57 -13.58 -21.94
N LEU A 169 5.76 -14.03 -20.96
CA LEU A 169 5.92 -15.33 -20.33
C LEU A 169 5.76 -16.50 -21.30
N LYS A 170 5.06 -16.31 -22.42
CA LYS A 170 4.86 -17.30 -23.52
C LYS A 170 4.44 -18.68 -23.01
N LEU A 171 3.52 -18.72 -22.05
CA LEU A 171 3.04 -19.96 -21.45
C LEU A 171 1.88 -20.54 -22.27
N ASN A 172 1.86 -21.87 -22.47
CA ASN A 172 0.78 -22.56 -23.14
C ASN A 172 -0.56 -22.48 -22.37
N LYS A 173 -0.48 -22.39 -21.04
CA LYS A 173 -1.62 -22.15 -20.15
C LYS A 173 -1.30 -20.95 -19.27
N MET A 174 -2.12 -19.92 -19.38
CA MET A 174 -1.93 -18.72 -18.59
C MET A 174 -2.43 -18.93 -17.16
N PRO A 175 -1.62 -18.57 -16.15
CA PRO A 175 -2.07 -18.48 -14.76
C PRO A 175 -3.13 -17.39 -14.58
N GLU A 176 -3.93 -17.52 -13.52
CA GLU A 176 -4.73 -16.43 -12.99
C GLU A 176 -3.79 -15.29 -12.56
N ILE A 177 -4.10 -14.05 -12.95
CA ILE A 177 -3.31 -12.87 -12.55
C ILE A 177 -4.11 -12.08 -11.52
N ILE A 178 -3.51 -11.85 -10.36
CA ILE A 178 -4.10 -11.02 -9.30
C ILE A 178 -3.12 -9.93 -8.87
N CYS A 179 -3.63 -8.87 -8.24
CA CYS A 179 -2.84 -7.77 -7.67
C CYS A 179 -3.39 -7.34 -6.31
N GLU A 180 -2.60 -6.57 -5.57
CA GLU A 180 -2.91 -6.09 -4.22
C GLU A 180 -2.78 -4.54 -4.15
N PRO A 181 -3.50 -3.76 -4.97
CA PRO A 181 -3.43 -2.31 -4.89
C PRO A 181 -4.04 -1.84 -3.56
N GLY A 182 -3.32 -1.01 -2.84
CA GLY A 182 -3.77 -0.39 -1.60
C GLY A 182 -3.81 1.13 -1.76
N ARG A 183 -2.65 1.79 -1.63
CA ARG A 183 -2.50 3.24 -1.71
C ARG A 183 -3.22 3.84 -2.93
N ALA A 184 -3.02 3.31 -4.11
CA ALA A 184 -3.63 3.81 -5.33
C ALA A 184 -5.17 3.83 -5.32
N ILE A 185 -5.83 2.97 -4.53
CA ILE A 185 -7.29 2.91 -4.47
C ILE A 185 -7.85 3.89 -3.44
N VAL A 186 -7.17 4.05 -2.29
CA VAL A 186 -7.78 4.71 -1.13
C VAL A 186 -7.10 6.01 -0.72
N ALA A 187 -5.93 6.37 -1.26
CA ALA A 187 -5.22 7.58 -0.83
C ALA A 187 -6.11 8.83 -0.94
N GLU A 188 -6.78 8.99 -2.07
CA GLU A 188 -7.62 10.16 -2.38
C GLU A 188 -8.94 10.20 -1.59
N SER A 189 -9.34 9.10 -0.95
CA SER A 189 -10.62 8.99 -0.23
C SER A 189 -10.61 9.64 1.15
N GLY A 190 -9.49 10.18 1.60
CA GLY A 190 -9.43 10.78 2.94
C GLY A 190 -8.48 11.95 3.04
N SER A 191 -8.88 12.92 3.85
CA SER A 191 -8.06 14.03 4.30
C SER A 191 -8.14 14.17 5.81
N THR A 192 -7.18 14.88 6.39
CA THR A 192 -7.20 15.28 7.80
C THR A 192 -7.24 16.78 7.88
N ILE A 193 -8.13 17.31 8.72
CA ILE A 193 -8.17 18.74 9.06
C ILE A 193 -7.48 18.92 10.40
N VAL A 194 -6.41 19.72 10.40
CA VAL A 194 -5.64 20.05 11.59
C VAL A 194 -5.74 21.53 11.90
N LYS A 195 -5.65 21.88 13.18
CA LYS A 195 -5.66 23.27 13.66
C LYS A 195 -4.24 23.77 13.85
N VAL A 196 -3.96 24.98 13.42
CA VAL A 196 -2.73 25.68 13.74
C VAL A 196 -2.80 26.21 15.17
N ILE A 197 -2.00 25.66 16.05
CA ILE A 197 -1.93 26.03 17.48
C ILE A 197 -0.98 27.20 17.68
N LEU A 198 0.11 27.25 16.88
CA LEU A 198 1.08 28.33 16.96
C LEU A 198 1.85 28.43 15.63
N ARG A 199 2.21 29.65 15.25
CA ARG A 199 3.16 29.90 14.16
C ARG A 199 4.44 30.54 14.70
N LYS A 200 5.60 29.93 14.38
CA LYS A 200 6.94 30.52 14.61
C LYS A 200 7.65 30.66 13.27
N LYS A 201 7.60 31.85 12.68
CA LYS A 201 8.17 32.14 11.33
C LYS A 201 7.55 31.20 10.27
N GLN A 202 8.31 30.24 9.76
CA GLN A 202 7.90 29.24 8.77
C GLN A 202 7.59 27.86 9.38
N ASN A 203 7.48 27.79 10.70
CA ASN A 203 7.12 26.58 11.42
C ASN A 203 5.69 26.71 11.95
N LEU A 204 4.83 25.73 11.64
CA LEU A 204 3.46 25.63 12.15
C LEU A 204 3.39 24.48 13.14
N TYR A 205 2.89 24.74 14.33
CA TYR A 205 2.62 23.75 15.37
C TYR A 205 1.13 23.40 15.31
N LEU A 206 0.85 22.11 15.21
CA LEU A 206 -0.49 21.57 14.92
C LEU A 206 -1.00 20.73 16.09
N ASN A 207 -2.30 20.44 16.08
CA ASN A 207 -2.94 19.52 17.04
C ASN A 207 -2.88 18.04 16.61
N ASP A 208 -2.24 17.72 15.48
CA ASP A 208 -1.98 16.37 15.01
C ASP A 208 -0.59 16.32 14.34
N GLY A 209 0.01 15.15 14.20
CA GLY A 209 1.37 15.01 13.70
C GLY A 209 1.74 13.61 13.24
N THR A 210 3.04 13.33 13.24
CA THR A 210 3.63 12.05 12.81
C THR A 210 3.10 10.85 13.60
N TYR A 211 2.84 11.00 14.89
CA TYR A 211 2.26 9.96 15.76
C TYR A 211 0.73 9.83 15.60
N GLY A 212 0.11 10.81 14.98
CA GLY A 212 -1.29 10.83 14.61
C GLY A 212 -1.52 10.39 13.17
N SER A 213 -2.33 11.16 12.44
CA SER A 213 -2.69 10.82 11.05
C SER A 213 -1.63 11.19 10.02
N LEU A 214 -0.58 11.94 10.37
CA LEU A 214 0.41 12.49 9.45
C LEU A 214 1.71 11.65 9.36
N PHE A 215 1.64 10.35 9.67
CA PHE A 215 2.79 9.44 9.65
C PHE A 215 3.58 9.49 8.34
N ASP A 216 2.89 9.45 7.20
CA ASP A 216 3.52 9.45 5.88
C ASP A 216 4.30 10.76 5.59
N ALA A 217 3.87 11.86 6.17
CA ALA A 217 4.58 13.14 6.05
C ALA A 217 5.79 13.26 6.99
N GLY A 218 5.78 12.54 8.12
CA GLY A 218 6.87 12.56 9.10
C GLY A 218 7.98 11.55 8.80
N VAL A 219 7.65 10.26 8.66
CA VAL A 219 8.64 9.18 8.51
C VAL A 219 9.11 8.98 7.08
N PRO A 220 8.23 8.72 6.09
CA PRO A 220 8.63 8.66 4.68
C PRO A 220 8.90 10.03 4.06
N ASN A 221 8.54 11.12 4.75
CA ASN A 221 8.64 12.52 4.29
C ASN A 221 7.83 12.83 3.01
N PHE A 222 6.65 12.24 2.84
CA PHE A 222 5.79 12.60 1.72
C PHE A 222 5.26 14.03 1.87
N ILE A 223 5.28 14.77 0.78
CA ILE A 223 4.66 16.08 0.73
C ILE A 223 3.16 15.88 0.47
N LEU A 224 2.34 16.07 1.51
CA LEU A 224 0.90 15.97 1.36
C LEU A 224 0.34 17.23 0.69
N PRO A 225 -0.68 17.12 -0.19
CA PRO A 225 -1.37 18.30 -0.70
C PRO A 225 -2.09 19.03 0.44
N THR A 226 -1.95 20.34 0.50
CA THR A 226 -2.48 21.18 1.58
C THR A 226 -3.43 22.24 1.08
N LYS A 227 -4.48 22.52 1.86
CA LYS A 227 -5.42 23.60 1.64
C LYS A 227 -5.71 24.32 2.97
N MET A 228 -5.51 25.64 3.00
CA MET A 228 -5.84 26.43 4.19
C MET A 228 -7.35 26.62 4.28
N ILE A 229 -7.89 26.51 5.48
CA ILE A 229 -9.29 26.81 5.81
C ILE A 229 -9.31 27.92 6.86
N THR A 230 -10.10 28.96 6.63
CA THR A 230 -10.23 30.13 7.51
C THR A 230 -11.70 30.38 7.82
N ASP A 231 -11.95 31.24 8.78
CA ASP A 231 -13.25 31.77 9.21
C ASP A 231 -13.85 32.85 8.26
N GLY A 232 -13.56 32.77 6.98
CA GLY A 232 -14.01 33.75 5.96
C GLY A 232 -13.00 34.84 5.67
N ARG A 233 -11.86 34.87 6.34
CA ARG A 233 -10.77 35.82 6.04
C ARG A 233 -10.15 35.55 4.65
N VAL A 234 -9.86 36.63 3.92
CA VAL A 234 -9.21 36.54 2.62
C VAL A 234 -7.83 35.89 2.75
N GLN A 235 -7.62 34.84 1.99
CA GLN A 235 -6.34 34.16 1.93
C GLN A 235 -5.37 34.91 1.02
N SER A 236 -4.11 34.99 1.43
CA SER A 236 -3.05 35.57 0.60
C SER A 236 -2.80 34.72 -0.65
N LYS A 237 -2.68 35.36 -1.79
CA LYS A 237 -2.23 34.68 -3.03
C LYS A 237 -0.74 34.31 -3.00
N LYS A 238 0.05 34.91 -2.12
CA LYS A 238 1.48 34.60 -1.95
C LYS A 238 1.58 33.34 -1.09
N LEU A 239 2.08 32.26 -1.68
CA LEU A 239 2.40 31.03 -0.96
C LEU A 239 3.79 31.11 -0.32
N THR A 240 3.92 30.47 0.82
CA THR A 240 5.17 30.33 1.56
C THR A 240 5.35 28.86 1.94
N SER A 241 6.58 28.38 1.92
CA SER A 241 6.95 27.05 2.37
C SER A 241 6.96 27.00 3.88
N PHE A 242 6.29 26.01 4.44
CA PHE A 242 6.24 25.73 5.89
C PHE A 242 6.73 24.34 6.19
N SER A 243 7.30 24.17 7.40
CA SER A 243 7.45 22.89 8.08
C SER A 243 6.36 22.76 9.13
N LEU A 244 5.92 21.53 9.39
CA LEU A 244 4.85 21.24 10.35
C LEU A 244 5.42 20.47 11.55
N PHE A 245 4.94 20.79 12.75
CA PHE A 245 5.29 20.13 14.01
C PHE A 245 4.02 19.61 14.65
N GLY A 246 4.02 18.35 15.05
CA GLY A 246 2.93 17.77 15.79
C GLY A 246 2.90 18.18 17.26
N PRO A 247 1.88 17.74 18.02
CA PRO A 247 1.64 18.22 19.38
C PRO A 247 2.48 17.53 20.45
N THR A 248 3.18 16.44 20.12
CA THR A 248 3.90 15.65 21.12
C THR A 248 5.21 16.31 21.54
N CYS A 249 5.77 15.87 22.66
CA CYS A 249 7.07 16.37 23.13
C CYS A 249 8.26 15.76 22.38
N ASP A 250 8.03 14.79 21.50
CA ASP A 250 9.10 14.14 20.75
C ASP A 250 9.54 15.00 19.54
N SER A 251 10.84 15.20 19.39
CA SER A 251 11.43 15.92 18.27
C SER A 251 11.23 15.22 16.91
N LEU A 252 10.88 13.94 16.88
CA LEU A 252 10.51 13.19 15.68
C LEU A 252 9.09 13.50 15.19
N ASP A 253 8.30 14.22 15.99
CA ASP A 253 6.97 14.71 15.58
C ASP A 253 7.09 15.95 14.69
N TYR A 254 7.81 15.76 13.59
CA TYR A 254 8.25 16.78 12.66
C TYR A 254 8.04 16.32 11.20
N MET A 255 7.39 17.14 10.44
CA MET A 255 7.13 16.97 9.01
C MET A 255 7.82 18.09 8.24
N LYS A 256 8.91 17.75 7.58
CA LYS A 256 9.85 18.71 6.97
C LYS A 256 9.18 19.57 5.88
N GLY A 257 8.33 18.98 5.06
CA GLY A 257 7.77 19.64 3.88
C GLY A 257 8.76 19.73 2.70
N PRO A 258 8.56 20.69 1.79
CA PRO A 258 7.84 21.98 1.93
C PRO A 258 6.31 21.88 1.81
N PHE A 259 5.55 22.38 2.77
CA PHE A 259 4.11 22.55 2.66
C PHE A 259 3.81 23.98 2.20
N LEU A 260 3.22 24.12 1.01
CA LEU A 260 2.94 25.42 0.41
C LEU A 260 1.57 25.92 0.87
N LEU A 261 1.56 26.98 1.67
CA LEU A 261 0.35 27.57 2.25
C LEU A 261 0.36 29.10 2.09
N PRO A 262 -0.81 29.78 2.10
CA PRO A 262 -0.88 31.22 2.10
C PRO A 262 -0.03 31.83 3.22
N ASN A 263 0.78 32.86 2.89
CA ASN A 263 1.75 33.43 3.83
C ASN A 263 1.08 34.12 5.04
N ASN A 264 -0.23 34.39 4.99
CA ASN A 264 -0.99 34.99 6.06
C ASN A 264 -1.67 33.97 7.00
N ILE A 265 -1.32 32.66 6.87
CA ILE A 265 -1.74 31.64 7.82
C ILE A 265 -1.27 31.97 9.24
N LYS A 266 -2.13 31.78 10.23
CA LYS A 266 -1.85 32.13 11.63
C LYS A 266 -2.49 31.13 12.59
N GLU A 267 -2.21 31.31 13.87
CA GLU A 267 -2.91 30.61 14.95
C GLU A 267 -4.42 30.71 14.81
N GLY A 268 -5.11 29.58 15.05
CA GLY A 268 -6.55 29.42 14.94
C GLY A 268 -7.03 29.03 13.54
N ASP A 269 -6.21 29.16 12.47
CA ASP A 269 -6.55 28.66 11.14
C ASP A 269 -6.48 27.13 11.10
N TYR A 270 -7.12 26.54 10.09
CA TYR A 270 -7.07 25.09 9.86
C TYR A 270 -6.36 24.79 8.54
N ILE A 271 -5.80 23.60 8.47
CA ILE A 271 -5.18 23.04 7.28
C ILE A 271 -5.84 21.70 6.98
N GLU A 272 -6.37 21.55 5.79
CA GLU A 272 -6.71 20.25 5.22
C GLU A 272 -5.46 19.67 4.57
N LEU A 273 -5.09 18.45 4.95
CA LEU A 273 -4.04 17.64 4.32
C LEU A 273 -4.70 16.45 3.64
N GLY A 274 -4.55 16.34 2.33
CA GLY A 274 -5.13 15.27 1.51
C GLY A 274 -4.26 14.03 1.41
N GLN A 275 -4.71 13.06 0.62
CA GLN A 275 -4.04 11.77 0.34
C GLN A 275 -3.83 10.89 1.57
N LEU A 276 -4.67 11.03 2.58
CA LEU A 276 -4.61 10.31 3.86
C LEU A 276 -5.65 9.18 4.01
N GLY A 277 -6.37 8.83 2.94
CA GLY A 277 -7.19 7.61 2.90
C GLY A 277 -6.35 6.34 3.02
N ALA A 278 -5.09 6.37 2.55
CA ALA A 278 -4.11 5.32 2.82
C ALA A 278 -3.22 5.73 4.00
N TYR A 279 -3.09 4.84 4.98
CA TYR A 279 -2.17 4.95 6.13
C TYR A 279 -2.44 6.11 7.12
N GLY A 280 -3.30 7.06 6.82
CA GLY A 280 -3.66 8.13 7.75
C GLY A 280 -4.29 7.59 9.05
N LEU A 281 -5.39 6.85 8.95
CA LEU A 281 -6.08 6.31 10.12
C LEU A 281 -5.38 5.10 10.77
N THR A 282 -4.70 4.27 9.97
CA THR A 282 -4.22 2.95 10.41
C THR A 282 -2.91 3.01 11.18
N PHE A 283 -2.12 4.07 11.03
CA PHE A 283 -0.87 4.29 11.76
C PHE A 283 -1.03 5.17 12.99
N ARG A 284 -2.19 5.74 13.23
CA ARG A 284 -2.42 6.59 14.40
C ARG A 284 -2.16 5.85 15.71
N THR A 285 -1.52 6.54 16.62
CA THR A 285 -1.26 6.07 17.98
C THR A 285 -1.98 6.97 18.99
N ASN A 286 -2.00 6.55 20.25
CA ASN A 286 -2.48 7.37 21.37
C ASN A 286 -1.29 7.94 22.20
N PHE A 287 -0.16 8.17 21.54
CA PHE A 287 1.03 8.67 22.20
C PHE A 287 0.78 10.07 22.78
N ASN A 288 1.18 10.30 24.03
CA ASN A 288 0.94 11.50 24.82
C ASN A 288 -0.54 11.92 24.95
N GLY A 289 -1.48 11.03 24.65
CA GLY A 289 -2.91 11.31 24.74
C GLY A 289 -3.51 12.14 23.59
N PHE A 290 -2.71 12.47 22.58
CA PHE A 290 -3.20 13.17 21.39
C PHE A 290 -3.85 12.18 20.41
N TYR A 291 -5.18 12.15 20.44
CA TYR A 291 -5.96 11.24 19.60
C TYR A 291 -7.38 11.78 19.36
N SER A 292 -7.88 11.72 18.15
CA SER A 292 -9.24 12.03 17.80
C SER A 292 -9.89 10.88 17.03
N ASN A 293 -11.15 10.57 17.32
CA ASN A 293 -11.98 9.61 16.59
C ASN A 293 -13.05 10.28 15.72
N GLU A 294 -13.00 11.59 15.58
CA GLU A 294 -13.97 12.31 14.77
C GLU A 294 -13.72 12.03 13.30
N ILE A 295 -14.69 11.44 12.62
CA ILE A 295 -14.66 11.12 11.20
C ILE A 295 -15.98 11.60 10.60
N PHE A 296 -15.88 12.38 9.53
CA PHE A 296 -17.02 12.93 8.80
C PHE A 296 -16.99 12.46 7.35
N GLU A 297 -18.13 12.05 6.83
CA GLU A 297 -18.29 11.80 5.41
C GLU A 297 -18.55 13.14 4.71
N VAL A 298 -17.77 13.40 3.65
CA VAL A 298 -17.89 14.62 2.84
C VAL A 298 -18.09 14.25 1.36
N LYS A 299 -18.63 15.17 0.58
CA LYS A 299 -18.87 15.02 -0.87
C LYS A 299 -17.88 15.84 -1.70
N ASP A 300 -16.92 16.46 -1.06
CA ASP A 300 -15.91 17.30 -1.73
C ASP A 300 -14.98 16.43 -2.57
N LYS A 301 -14.49 17.01 -3.66
CA LYS A 301 -13.44 16.39 -4.43
C LYS A 301 -12.12 16.38 -3.64
N PRO A 302 -11.25 15.38 -3.85
CA PRO A 302 -9.92 15.37 -3.25
C PRO A 302 -9.13 16.62 -3.68
N ILE A 303 -8.19 17.07 -2.83
CA ILE A 303 -7.34 18.23 -3.15
C ILE A 303 -6.51 17.96 -4.42
N MET A 304 -6.18 16.70 -4.66
CA MET A 304 -5.37 16.26 -5.79
C MET A 304 -5.84 14.86 -6.20
N SER A 305 -5.95 14.59 -7.50
CA SER A 305 -6.37 13.30 -8.02
C SER A 305 -5.51 12.82 -9.19
N LEU A 306 -5.24 11.51 -9.22
CA LEU A 306 -4.63 10.83 -10.35
C LEU A 306 -5.69 10.42 -11.41
N TYR A 307 -6.97 10.43 -11.04
CA TYR A 307 -8.07 9.90 -11.84
C TYR A 307 -8.87 10.97 -12.61
N GLU A 308 -8.69 12.25 -12.30
CA GLU A 308 -9.48 13.34 -12.93
C GLU A 308 -9.25 13.45 -14.45
N GLU A 309 -8.07 13.06 -14.95
CA GLU A 309 -7.77 13.07 -16.39
C GLU A 309 -8.25 11.83 -17.15
N SER A 310 -8.73 10.79 -16.45
CA SER A 310 -9.10 9.50 -17.07
C SER A 310 -10.61 9.32 -17.30
N ASN A 311 -11.46 10.22 -16.82
CA ASN A 311 -12.92 10.07 -16.89
C ASN A 311 -13.50 10.11 -18.33
N GLU A 312 -12.76 10.59 -19.32
CA GLU A 312 -13.21 10.52 -20.73
C GLU A 312 -12.95 9.15 -21.40
N LYS A 313 -12.14 8.25 -20.79
CA LYS A 313 -11.77 6.97 -21.40
C LYS A 313 -12.32 5.72 -20.70
N VAL A 314 -12.89 5.84 -19.51
CA VAL A 314 -13.34 4.68 -18.73
C VAL A 314 -14.68 4.15 -19.22
N ASP A 315 -15.56 5.00 -19.73
CA ASP A 315 -16.87 4.59 -20.25
C ASP A 315 -16.79 3.69 -21.51
N SER A 316 -15.64 3.63 -22.19
CA SER A 316 -15.42 2.78 -23.34
C SER A 316 -14.86 1.38 -23.03
N LEU A 317 -14.54 1.08 -21.76
CA LEU A 317 -13.95 -0.21 -21.33
C LEU A 317 -14.93 -1.11 -20.55
N VAL A 318 -16.15 -0.66 -20.29
CA VAL A 318 -17.20 -1.39 -19.56
C VAL A 318 -18.36 -1.79 -20.49
N ALA A 319 -18.24 -1.56 -21.80
CA ALA A 319 -19.18 -2.01 -22.81
C ALA A 319 -18.74 -3.32 -23.46
#